data_710cb6509148e73f8ee44c799fde80ef
#
_entry.id   710cb6509148e73f8ee44c799fde80ef
#
_cell.length_a   1.000
_cell.length_b   1.000
_cell.length_c   1.000
_cell.angle_alpha   90.00
_cell.angle_beta   90.00
_cell.angle_gamma   90.00
#
_symmetry.space_group_name_H-M   'P 1'
#
loop_
_entity.id
_entity.type
_entity.pdbx_description
1 polymer ?
#
loop_
_entity_poly.entity_id
_entity_poly.type
_entity_poly.pdbx_seq_one_letter_code
_entity_poly.pdbx_strand_id
1 'polypeptide(L)'
;MQSIQTVSENTIYVGASDRRLAKFENLFPIPRGVSYNAYVILDEKTALLDTADASVGAQFLENVAAALDGRKLDYLIVDHMEPDHAAMIEAVLVRWPDLRLVVNAKTLPMLKMYFPTDSAAIDDALVVKEGDTLDLGKHKLTFVMAPMVHWPEVMMTFDTTTGTLFSADAFGTFGALEGALFADEVDFAGKWLDDARRYYTNIVGKYGVQVQAVLKKAATLPIETIAPLHGPVWRKNLGWFIGKYDLWSRCEPEEKAVVVLYGSMYGNTASAANALAAKVAAKDVKVAVHDLSCIDNSEAVAECWRASTIVLAAPTYNGGIYLPAANLLEDLKALNLHDRTFALVENGSWAPMSAKLMAAKIGELKNCIVLDAKVTVRGRLTATQDAELEACAAAVAASM
;
A
#
# COMPACT_ATOMS: atom_id res chain seq x y z
N MET A 1 10.11 29.43 0.09
CA MET A 1 10.75 28.70 -1.04
C MET A 1 9.87 27.50 -1.33
N GLN A 2 9.38 27.39 -2.53
CA GLN A 2 8.37 26.40 -2.93
C GLN A 2 9.07 25.13 -3.47
N SER A 3 8.42 23.99 -3.30
CA SER A 3 8.90 22.69 -3.81
C SER A 3 8.03 22.18 -4.96
N ILE A 4 7.72 23.06 -5.90
CA ILE A 4 6.92 22.74 -7.09
C ILE A 4 7.80 22.16 -8.20
N GLN A 5 7.25 21.22 -8.98
CA GLN A 5 7.95 20.58 -10.11
C GLN A 5 6.97 20.32 -11.26
N THR A 6 7.45 20.42 -12.50
CA THR A 6 6.63 20.12 -13.68
C THR A 6 6.47 18.60 -13.84
N VAL A 7 5.24 18.13 -13.95
CA VAL A 7 4.88 16.72 -14.21
C VAL A 7 4.77 16.46 -15.71
N SER A 8 3.96 17.25 -16.38
CA SER A 8 3.75 17.25 -17.82
C SER A 8 3.47 18.67 -18.30
N GLU A 9 3.13 18.87 -19.58
CA GLU A 9 2.79 20.20 -20.08
C GLU A 9 1.68 20.83 -19.22
N ASN A 10 1.93 22.01 -18.64
CA ASN A 10 1.01 22.76 -17.79
C ASN A 10 0.52 22.03 -16.53
N THR A 11 1.07 20.89 -16.20
CA THR A 11 0.76 20.14 -14.97
C THR A 11 1.91 20.26 -13.99
N ILE A 12 1.62 20.76 -12.79
CA ILE A 12 2.61 21.09 -11.76
C ILE A 12 2.30 20.29 -10.49
N TYR A 13 3.29 19.57 -9.98
CA TYR A 13 3.26 18.99 -8.64
C TYR A 13 3.32 20.11 -7.59
N VAL A 14 2.37 20.09 -6.65
CA VAL A 14 2.25 21.07 -5.56
C VAL A 14 2.19 20.44 -4.17
N GLY A 15 2.38 19.14 -4.08
CA GLY A 15 2.37 18.38 -2.83
C GLY A 15 3.54 18.72 -1.91
N ALA A 16 3.62 18.01 -0.79
CA ALA A 16 4.70 18.15 0.18
C ALA A 16 5.02 16.80 0.84
N SER A 17 6.21 16.70 1.44
CA SER A 17 6.66 15.49 2.14
C SER A 17 6.75 15.72 3.64
N ASP A 18 6.22 14.79 4.44
CA ASP A 18 6.41 14.76 5.89
C ASP A 18 7.44 13.69 6.28
N ARG A 19 8.52 14.11 6.92
CA ARG A 19 9.58 13.25 7.48
C ARG A 19 9.55 13.19 9.00
N ARG A 20 8.59 13.86 9.63
CA ARG A 20 8.43 13.92 11.10
C ARG A 20 7.37 12.93 11.58
N LEU A 21 6.45 12.53 10.71
CA LEU A 21 5.40 11.57 11.02
C LEU A 21 6.03 10.20 11.26
N ALA A 22 5.85 9.67 12.48
CA ALA A 22 6.41 8.39 12.87
C ALA A 22 5.63 7.21 12.30
N LYS A 23 4.30 7.38 12.13
CA LYS A 23 3.40 6.33 11.66
C LYS A 23 2.35 6.91 10.72
N PHE A 24 2.16 6.27 9.57
CA PHE A 24 1.03 6.51 8.67
C PHE A 24 -0.25 5.92 9.28
N GLU A 25 -1.38 6.61 9.16
CA GLU A 25 -2.65 6.26 9.83
C GLU A 25 -2.51 5.99 11.34
N ASN A 26 -1.47 6.54 11.98
CA ASN A 26 -1.09 6.24 13.35
C ASN A 26 -0.89 4.73 13.65
N LEU A 27 -0.71 3.93 12.62
CA LEU A 27 -0.59 2.47 12.67
C LEU A 27 0.74 1.97 12.08
N PHE A 28 1.06 2.34 10.85
CA PHE A 28 2.20 1.82 10.11
C PHE A 28 3.46 2.66 10.28
N PRO A 29 4.53 2.17 10.92
CA PRO A 29 5.79 2.91 11.03
C PRO A 29 6.34 3.30 9.67
N ILE A 30 6.68 4.57 9.48
CA ILE A 30 7.23 5.11 8.23
C ILE A 30 8.56 5.83 8.47
N PRO A 31 9.66 5.10 8.71
CA PRO A 31 10.96 5.69 9.04
C PRO A 31 11.52 6.58 7.91
N ARG A 32 11.06 6.41 6.69
CA ARG A 32 11.40 7.25 5.53
C ARG A 32 10.40 8.38 5.28
N GLY A 33 9.40 8.57 6.18
CA GLY A 33 8.33 9.53 6.00
C GLY A 33 7.32 9.14 4.93
N VAL A 34 6.58 10.14 4.43
CA VAL A 34 5.58 10.00 3.37
C VAL A 34 5.50 11.28 2.55
N SER A 35 5.13 11.21 1.28
CA SER A 35 4.72 12.37 0.48
C SER A 35 3.21 12.40 0.33
N TYR A 36 2.63 13.59 0.41
CA TYR A 36 1.24 13.89 0.10
C TYR A 36 1.25 14.68 -1.20
N ASN A 37 0.89 14.02 -2.28
CA ASN A 37 0.98 14.58 -3.61
C ASN A 37 -0.34 15.27 -3.99
N ALA A 38 -0.24 16.41 -4.62
CA ALA A 38 -1.35 17.13 -5.22
C ALA A 38 -0.84 17.82 -6.49
N TYR A 39 -1.74 18.14 -7.41
CA TYR A 39 -1.33 18.62 -8.72
C TYR A 39 -2.20 19.79 -9.17
N VAL A 40 -1.59 20.78 -9.83
CA VAL A 40 -2.29 21.90 -10.47
C VAL A 40 -2.15 21.80 -11.97
N ILE A 41 -3.27 21.89 -12.69
CA ILE A 41 -3.30 22.04 -14.14
C ILE A 41 -3.59 23.49 -14.47
N LEU A 42 -2.71 24.10 -15.26
CA LEU A 42 -2.80 25.50 -15.73
C LEU A 42 -3.26 25.52 -17.17
N ASP A 43 -4.51 25.94 -17.39
CA ASP A 43 -5.09 26.06 -18.73
C ASP A 43 -5.97 27.32 -18.81
N GLU A 44 -6.91 27.44 -19.75
CA GLU A 44 -7.92 28.51 -19.77
C GLU A 44 -8.65 28.56 -18.43
N LYS A 45 -9.02 27.40 -17.90
CA LYS A 45 -9.43 27.18 -16.51
C LYS A 45 -8.36 26.39 -15.77
N THR A 46 -8.23 26.66 -14.48
CA THR A 46 -7.25 25.98 -13.63
C THR A 46 -7.93 24.95 -12.74
N ALA A 47 -7.27 23.82 -12.52
CA ALA A 47 -7.76 22.76 -11.64
C ALA A 47 -6.68 22.33 -10.65
N LEU A 48 -7.05 22.20 -9.38
CA LEU A 48 -6.28 21.51 -8.35
C LEU A 48 -6.85 20.09 -8.18
N LEU A 49 -6.00 19.07 -8.18
CA LEU A 49 -6.37 17.68 -7.95
C LEU A 49 -5.89 17.28 -6.56
N ASP A 50 -6.86 16.98 -5.71
CA ASP A 50 -6.73 16.69 -4.29
C ASP A 50 -6.00 17.76 -3.47
N THR A 51 -5.89 17.54 -2.17
CA THR A 51 -5.16 18.40 -1.26
C THR A 51 -4.06 17.59 -0.54
N ALA A 52 -3.70 17.96 0.67
CA ALA A 52 -2.67 17.29 1.44
C ALA A 52 -3.07 17.17 2.91
N ASP A 53 -2.30 16.39 3.68
CA ASP A 53 -2.45 16.32 5.13
C ASP A 53 -2.19 17.66 5.80
N ALA A 54 -2.91 17.90 6.89
CA ALA A 54 -2.81 19.14 7.67
C ALA A 54 -1.38 19.39 8.20
N SER A 55 -0.59 18.35 8.44
CA SER A 55 0.79 18.46 8.93
C SER A 55 1.72 19.20 7.96
N VAL A 56 1.42 19.18 6.67
CA VAL A 56 2.16 19.86 5.60
C VAL A 56 1.35 20.98 4.94
N GLY A 57 0.19 21.32 5.50
CA GLY A 57 -0.79 22.23 4.89
C GLY A 57 -0.24 23.60 4.53
N ALA A 58 0.61 24.19 5.37
CA ALA A 58 1.22 25.50 5.07
C ALA A 58 2.10 25.45 3.80
N GLN A 59 2.95 24.44 3.69
CA GLN A 59 3.80 24.24 2.51
C GLN A 59 2.97 23.95 1.25
N PHE A 60 1.95 23.13 1.37
CA PHE A 60 1.01 22.82 0.29
C PHE A 60 0.33 24.10 -0.23
N LEU A 61 -0.26 24.95 0.64
CA LEU A 61 -0.92 26.18 0.23
C LEU A 61 0.05 27.19 -0.43
N GLU A 62 1.29 27.26 0.03
CA GLU A 62 2.33 28.06 -0.62
C GLU A 62 2.68 27.54 -2.01
N ASN A 63 2.79 26.21 -2.16
CA ASN A 63 3.06 25.56 -3.44
C ASN A 63 1.93 25.81 -4.45
N VAL A 64 0.67 25.65 -4.04
CA VAL A 64 -0.49 25.95 -4.90
C VAL A 64 -0.49 27.40 -5.35
N ALA A 65 -0.28 28.36 -4.41
CA ALA A 65 -0.24 29.78 -4.73
C ALA A 65 0.90 30.11 -5.70
N ALA A 66 2.06 29.49 -5.54
CA ALA A 66 3.20 29.68 -6.43
C ALA A 66 2.96 29.10 -7.83
N ALA A 67 2.33 27.91 -7.90
CA ALA A 67 1.98 27.29 -9.18
C ALA A 67 0.95 28.13 -9.96
N LEU A 68 -0.04 28.70 -9.26
CA LEU A 68 -1.06 29.57 -9.85
C LEU A 68 -0.50 30.90 -10.35
N ASP A 69 0.58 31.40 -9.74
CA ASP A 69 1.22 32.69 -10.09
C ASP A 69 0.22 33.84 -10.27
N GLY A 70 -0.69 33.98 -9.30
CA GLY A 70 -1.75 35.02 -9.30
C GLY A 70 -2.98 34.71 -10.16
N ARG A 71 -3.02 33.55 -10.84
CA ARG A 71 -4.20 33.09 -11.57
C ARG A 71 -5.30 32.67 -10.59
N LYS A 72 -6.55 32.72 -11.07
CA LYS A 72 -7.71 32.18 -10.36
C LYS A 72 -7.59 30.64 -10.28
N LEU A 73 -8.06 30.05 -9.20
CA LEU A 73 -8.33 28.62 -9.13
C LEU A 73 -9.81 28.38 -9.44
N ASP A 74 -10.11 27.68 -10.53
CA ASP A 74 -11.49 27.47 -10.99
C ASP A 74 -12.10 26.20 -10.42
N TYR A 75 -11.30 25.12 -10.23
CA TYR A 75 -11.80 23.84 -9.76
C TYR A 75 -10.88 23.22 -8.70
N LEU A 76 -11.51 22.56 -7.71
CA LEU A 76 -10.87 21.57 -6.86
C LEU A 76 -11.53 20.22 -7.15
N ILE A 77 -10.78 19.30 -7.73
CA ILE A 77 -11.20 17.92 -7.98
C ILE A 77 -10.80 17.10 -6.77
N VAL A 78 -11.77 16.36 -6.20
CA VAL A 78 -11.53 15.50 -5.03
C VAL A 78 -11.66 14.05 -5.50
N ASP A 79 -10.51 13.44 -5.79
CA ASP A 79 -10.43 12.03 -6.19
C ASP A 79 -10.55 11.10 -4.98
N HIS A 80 -10.09 11.57 -3.77
CA HIS A 80 -10.11 10.78 -2.53
C HIS A 80 -10.42 11.64 -1.29
N MET A 81 -11.20 11.08 -0.36
CA MET A 81 -11.69 11.78 0.84
C MET A 81 -10.96 11.42 2.13
N GLU A 82 -9.95 10.56 2.06
CA GLU A 82 -9.14 10.30 3.24
C GLU A 82 -8.48 11.59 3.75
N PRO A 83 -8.43 11.83 5.08
CA PRO A 83 -7.98 13.12 5.62
C PRO A 83 -6.60 13.58 5.17
N ASP A 84 -5.70 12.67 4.84
CA ASP A 84 -4.37 13.03 4.33
C ASP A 84 -4.36 13.59 2.89
N HIS A 85 -5.50 13.53 2.20
CA HIS A 85 -5.75 14.16 0.90
C HIS A 85 -6.89 15.18 0.95
N ALA A 86 -7.72 15.18 2.01
CA ALA A 86 -8.89 16.02 2.13
C ALA A 86 -8.78 17.10 3.22
N ALA A 87 -7.84 16.99 4.17
CA ALA A 87 -7.78 17.89 5.33
C ALA A 87 -7.64 19.38 4.97
N MET A 88 -7.07 19.69 3.83
CA MET A 88 -6.86 21.09 3.41
C MET A 88 -7.99 21.66 2.55
N ILE A 89 -9.08 20.92 2.28
CA ILE A 89 -10.21 21.38 1.46
C ILE A 89 -10.78 22.70 1.99
N GLU A 90 -11.08 22.79 3.29
CA GLU A 90 -11.60 24.01 3.92
C GLU A 90 -10.65 25.20 3.74
N ALA A 91 -9.35 25.00 3.96
CA ALA A 91 -8.35 26.05 3.79
C ALA A 91 -8.22 26.51 2.33
N VAL A 92 -8.38 25.60 1.37
CA VAL A 92 -8.41 25.89 -0.07
C VAL A 92 -9.65 26.71 -0.41
N LEU A 93 -10.84 26.32 0.09
CA LEU A 93 -12.10 27.06 -0.11
C LEU A 93 -12.04 28.47 0.48
N VAL A 94 -11.45 28.63 1.66
CA VAL A 94 -11.26 29.96 2.29
C VAL A 94 -10.32 30.84 1.45
N ARG A 95 -9.25 30.26 0.90
CA ARG A 95 -8.25 31.03 0.14
C ARG A 95 -8.68 31.35 -1.29
N TRP A 96 -9.43 30.47 -1.92
CA TRP A 96 -9.96 30.62 -3.29
C TRP A 96 -11.48 30.38 -3.30
N PRO A 97 -12.28 31.31 -2.76
CA PRO A 97 -13.71 31.11 -2.51
C PRO A 97 -14.57 30.98 -3.77
N ASP A 98 -14.05 31.37 -4.92
CA ASP A 98 -14.77 31.31 -6.21
C ASP A 98 -14.57 29.99 -6.96
N LEU A 99 -13.78 29.05 -6.41
CA LEU A 99 -13.59 27.75 -7.02
C LEU A 99 -14.85 26.88 -6.90
N ARG A 100 -15.00 25.95 -7.81
CA ARG A 100 -16.05 24.92 -7.76
C ARG A 100 -15.46 23.56 -7.44
N LEU A 101 -16.06 22.87 -6.48
CA LEU A 101 -15.72 21.47 -6.18
C LEU A 101 -16.18 20.55 -7.32
N VAL A 102 -15.35 19.57 -7.69
CA VAL A 102 -15.67 18.49 -8.62
C VAL A 102 -15.54 17.17 -7.88
N VAL A 103 -16.63 16.46 -7.74
CA VAL A 103 -16.75 15.29 -6.85
C VAL A 103 -17.66 14.25 -7.47
N ASN A 104 -17.63 13.02 -6.97
CA ASN A 104 -18.67 12.06 -7.33
C ASN A 104 -19.79 11.97 -6.28
N ALA A 105 -20.84 11.23 -6.59
CA ALA A 105 -22.04 11.14 -5.75
C ALA A 105 -21.79 10.53 -4.36
N LYS A 106 -20.69 9.77 -4.17
CA LYS A 106 -20.32 9.20 -2.85
C LYS A 106 -19.44 10.15 -2.06
N THR A 107 -18.63 10.96 -2.71
CA THR A 107 -17.80 12.01 -2.09
C THR A 107 -18.67 13.08 -1.45
N LEU A 108 -19.75 13.48 -2.09
CA LEU A 108 -20.61 14.58 -1.63
C LEU A 108 -21.13 14.43 -0.19
N PRO A 109 -21.72 13.28 0.23
CA PRO A 109 -22.12 13.11 1.62
C PRO A 109 -20.94 13.08 2.61
N MET A 110 -19.76 12.61 2.18
CA MET A 110 -18.56 12.61 3.01
C MET A 110 -18.06 14.03 3.26
N LEU A 111 -18.04 14.89 2.22
CA LEU A 111 -17.73 16.31 2.38
C LEU A 111 -18.65 16.97 3.42
N LYS A 112 -19.96 16.71 3.39
CA LYS A 112 -20.91 17.26 4.36
C LYS A 112 -20.66 16.77 5.79
N MET A 113 -20.11 15.57 5.97
CA MET A 113 -19.72 15.05 7.29
C MET A 113 -18.43 15.68 7.80
N TYR A 114 -17.43 15.84 6.95
CA TYR A 114 -16.11 16.36 7.33
C TYR A 114 -16.07 17.90 7.42
N PHE A 115 -16.86 18.59 6.57
CA PHE A 115 -16.85 20.05 6.40
C PHE A 115 -18.28 20.63 6.51
N PRO A 116 -18.94 20.52 7.67
CA PRO A 116 -20.34 20.91 7.83
C PRO A 116 -20.57 22.44 7.70
N THR A 117 -19.51 23.25 7.81
CA THR A 117 -19.58 24.73 7.71
C THR A 117 -19.51 25.22 6.26
N ASP A 118 -19.05 24.40 5.31
CA ASP A 118 -18.83 24.77 3.90
C ASP A 118 -20.02 24.38 3.00
N SER A 119 -21.22 24.32 3.56
CA SER A 119 -22.42 23.81 2.90
C SER A 119 -22.71 24.46 1.55
N ALA A 120 -22.47 25.77 1.40
CA ALA A 120 -22.73 26.49 0.14
C ALA A 120 -21.82 26.02 -1.00
N ALA A 121 -20.52 25.89 -0.75
CA ALA A 121 -19.56 25.38 -1.76
C ALA A 121 -19.81 23.91 -2.08
N ILE A 122 -20.18 23.11 -1.06
CA ILE A 122 -20.49 21.68 -1.23
C ILE A 122 -21.79 21.49 -2.02
N ASP A 123 -22.83 22.32 -1.77
CA ASP A 123 -24.11 22.23 -2.48
C ASP A 123 -24.01 22.68 -3.95
N ASP A 124 -23.05 23.56 -4.30
CA ASP A 124 -22.73 23.97 -5.69
C ASP A 124 -21.76 23.02 -6.40
N ALA A 125 -21.30 21.95 -5.76
CA ALA A 125 -20.33 21.05 -6.35
C ALA A 125 -20.82 20.44 -7.67
N LEU A 126 -19.91 20.32 -8.64
CA LEU A 126 -20.12 19.56 -9.86
C LEU A 126 -20.00 18.06 -9.56
N VAL A 127 -21.13 17.36 -9.59
CA VAL A 127 -21.16 15.91 -9.36
C VAL A 127 -20.95 15.18 -10.68
N VAL A 128 -19.86 14.41 -10.74
CA VAL A 128 -19.44 13.63 -11.92
C VAL A 128 -19.61 12.12 -11.68
N LYS A 129 -19.63 11.36 -12.78
CA LYS A 129 -19.74 9.90 -12.81
C LYS A 129 -18.75 9.30 -13.81
N GLU A 130 -18.73 7.99 -13.91
CA GLU A 130 -17.91 7.24 -14.87
C GLU A 130 -18.02 7.78 -16.28
N GLY A 131 -16.87 8.19 -16.87
CA GLY A 131 -16.75 8.67 -18.23
C GLY A 131 -17.19 10.11 -18.47
N ASP A 132 -17.68 10.83 -17.45
CA ASP A 132 -17.93 12.27 -17.58
C ASP A 132 -16.62 13.01 -17.83
N THR A 133 -16.71 14.18 -18.48
CA THR A 133 -15.55 14.98 -18.85
C THR A 133 -15.64 16.40 -18.30
N LEU A 134 -14.48 16.98 -17.96
CA LEU A 134 -14.32 18.40 -17.62
C LEU A 134 -13.36 19.05 -18.61
N ASP A 135 -13.83 20.08 -19.31
CA ASP A 135 -13.04 20.84 -20.28
C ASP A 135 -12.40 22.07 -19.61
N LEU A 136 -11.07 22.09 -19.59
CA LEU A 136 -10.30 23.22 -19.05
C LEU A 136 -9.80 24.18 -20.14
N GLY A 137 -10.02 23.85 -21.42
CA GLY A 137 -9.52 24.52 -22.61
C GLY A 137 -8.76 23.53 -23.50
N LYS A 138 -7.44 23.51 -23.41
CA LYS A 138 -6.59 22.50 -24.04
C LYS A 138 -6.70 21.13 -23.35
N HIS A 139 -6.63 21.13 -22.01
CA HIS A 139 -6.72 19.91 -21.20
C HIS A 139 -8.17 19.45 -21.06
N LYS A 140 -8.38 18.15 -21.28
CA LYS A 140 -9.69 17.50 -21.13
C LYS A 140 -9.57 16.34 -20.17
N LEU A 141 -10.25 16.48 -19.05
CA LEU A 141 -10.22 15.50 -17.97
C LEU A 141 -11.39 14.54 -18.10
N THR A 142 -11.14 13.25 -17.95
CA THR A 142 -12.16 12.19 -17.92
C THR A 142 -12.10 11.50 -16.57
N PHE A 143 -13.26 11.29 -15.93
CA PHE A 143 -13.35 10.68 -14.61
C PHE A 143 -13.56 9.17 -14.72
N VAL A 144 -12.75 8.40 -13.97
CA VAL A 144 -12.76 6.94 -13.91
C VAL A 144 -13.04 6.51 -12.49
N MET A 145 -14.20 5.92 -12.24
CA MET A 145 -14.56 5.48 -10.89
C MET A 145 -13.73 4.26 -10.47
N ALA A 146 -13.12 4.34 -9.29
CA ALA A 146 -12.27 3.30 -8.71
C ALA A 146 -12.75 2.89 -7.29
N PRO A 147 -14.04 2.52 -7.12
CA PRO A 147 -14.61 2.26 -5.80
C PRO A 147 -13.86 1.15 -5.08
N MET A 148 -13.59 1.37 -3.78
CA MET A 148 -12.83 0.47 -2.90
C MET A 148 -11.35 0.30 -3.29
N VAL A 149 -10.78 1.27 -4.01
CA VAL A 149 -9.33 1.34 -4.21
C VAL A 149 -8.79 2.66 -3.61
N HIS A 150 -8.77 2.87 -2.22
CA HIS A 150 -9.23 1.78 -1.31
C HIS A 150 -10.53 2.13 -0.55
N TRP A 151 -11.09 3.33 -0.71
CA TRP A 151 -12.38 3.77 -0.13
C TRP A 151 -13.51 3.72 -1.17
N PRO A 152 -14.79 3.73 -0.73
CA PRO A 152 -15.94 3.53 -1.64
C PRO A 152 -16.17 4.65 -2.64
N GLU A 153 -15.68 5.86 -2.36
CA GLU A 153 -15.86 7.05 -3.19
C GLU A 153 -14.71 7.28 -4.17
N VAL A 154 -13.60 6.56 -4.06
CA VAL A 154 -12.41 6.84 -4.88
C VAL A 154 -12.75 6.90 -6.36
N MET A 155 -12.29 7.96 -7.00
CA MET A 155 -12.20 8.09 -8.46
C MET A 155 -10.77 8.43 -8.87
N MET A 156 -10.50 8.31 -10.14
CA MET A 156 -9.25 8.72 -10.78
C MET A 156 -9.59 9.73 -11.85
N THR A 157 -8.72 10.69 -12.06
CA THR A 157 -8.85 11.69 -13.11
C THR A 157 -7.83 11.41 -14.21
N PHE A 158 -8.29 11.26 -15.46
CA PHE A 158 -7.42 11.03 -16.63
C PHE A 158 -7.41 12.26 -17.52
N ASP A 159 -6.26 12.89 -17.68
CA ASP A 159 -6.05 13.95 -18.66
C ASP A 159 -5.76 13.34 -20.04
N THR A 160 -6.71 13.43 -20.94
CA THR A 160 -6.62 12.88 -22.29
C THR A 160 -5.61 13.63 -23.16
N THR A 161 -5.22 14.84 -22.78
CA THR A 161 -4.30 15.68 -23.55
C THR A 161 -2.85 15.28 -23.36
N THR A 162 -2.48 14.94 -22.12
CA THR A 162 -1.10 14.56 -21.78
C THR A 162 -0.92 13.08 -21.49
N GLY A 163 -2.01 12.30 -21.50
CA GLY A 163 -1.98 10.89 -21.11
C GLY A 163 -1.67 10.70 -19.62
N THR A 164 -1.95 11.68 -18.77
CA THR A 164 -1.67 11.62 -17.33
C THR A 164 -2.86 11.05 -16.56
N LEU A 165 -2.65 9.95 -15.86
CA LEU A 165 -3.60 9.38 -14.91
C LEU A 165 -3.25 9.84 -13.49
N PHE A 166 -4.11 10.66 -12.89
CA PHE A 166 -4.10 10.95 -11.46
C PHE A 166 -4.84 9.81 -10.77
N SER A 167 -4.09 8.95 -10.10
CA SER A 167 -4.54 7.61 -9.75
C SER A 167 -5.06 7.47 -8.32
N ALA A 168 -5.32 8.58 -7.64
CA ALA A 168 -5.55 8.57 -6.20
C ALA A 168 -4.46 7.75 -5.48
N ASP A 169 -4.81 6.92 -4.53
CA ASP A 169 -3.86 6.09 -3.78
C ASP A 169 -3.31 4.90 -4.55
N ALA A 170 -3.94 4.54 -5.66
CA ALA A 170 -3.39 3.47 -6.49
C ALA A 170 -2.00 3.86 -7.01
N PHE A 171 -1.10 2.89 -6.99
CA PHE A 171 0.32 3.06 -7.33
C PHE A 171 1.12 3.92 -6.34
N GLY A 172 0.55 4.21 -5.16
CA GLY A 172 1.22 4.88 -4.06
C GLY A 172 2.29 4.03 -3.38
N THR A 173 3.13 4.70 -2.58
CA THR A 173 4.16 4.07 -1.75
C THR A 173 4.45 4.91 -0.51
N PHE A 174 4.82 4.26 0.60
CA PHE A 174 5.45 4.96 1.70
C PHE A 174 6.79 5.55 1.25
N GLY A 175 7.23 6.58 1.94
CA GLY A 175 8.48 7.29 1.68
C GLY A 175 8.28 8.74 1.23
N ALA A 176 9.05 9.63 1.82
CA ALA A 176 9.10 11.04 1.44
C ALA A 176 10.00 11.23 0.20
N LEU A 177 9.58 12.09 -0.73
CA LEU A 177 10.38 12.39 -1.91
C LEU A 177 11.71 13.06 -1.52
N GLU A 178 12.80 12.61 -2.11
CA GLU A 178 14.17 13.06 -1.83
C GLU A 178 14.68 14.05 -2.89
N GLY A 179 13.81 14.93 -3.39
CA GLY A 179 14.13 15.92 -4.42
C GLY A 179 13.71 15.49 -5.82
N ALA A 180 14.00 14.25 -6.23
CA ALA A 180 13.49 13.69 -7.48
C ALA A 180 11.98 13.42 -7.36
N LEU A 181 11.23 13.82 -8.40
CA LEU A 181 9.79 13.58 -8.48
C LEU A 181 9.47 12.26 -9.17
N PHE A 182 10.28 11.85 -10.14
CA PHE A 182 9.95 10.73 -11.00
C PHE A 182 10.62 9.42 -10.58
N ALA A 183 9.90 8.32 -10.74
CA ALA A 183 10.39 6.98 -10.41
C ALA A 183 11.62 6.55 -11.24
N ASP A 184 11.78 7.09 -12.45
CA ASP A 184 12.96 6.84 -13.31
C ASP A 184 14.21 7.65 -12.92
N GLU A 185 14.09 8.56 -11.97
CA GLU A 185 15.19 9.37 -11.43
C GLU A 185 15.77 8.78 -10.13
N VAL A 186 15.17 7.72 -9.62
CA VAL A 186 15.58 7.03 -8.38
C VAL A 186 15.77 5.53 -8.61
N ASP A 187 16.53 4.89 -7.74
CA ASP A 187 16.58 3.42 -7.69
C ASP A 187 15.30 2.88 -7.04
N PHE A 188 14.21 2.84 -7.83
CA PHE A 188 12.92 2.42 -7.31
C PHE A 188 12.93 0.94 -6.89
N ALA A 189 13.51 0.08 -7.70
CA ALA A 189 13.55 -1.36 -7.42
C ALA A 189 14.36 -1.70 -6.15
N GLY A 190 15.45 -0.99 -5.89
CA GLY A 190 16.33 -1.25 -4.75
C GLY A 190 15.93 -0.52 -3.45
N LYS A 191 15.18 0.59 -3.56
CA LYS A 191 14.93 1.45 -2.39
C LYS A 191 13.45 1.70 -2.09
N TRP A 192 12.56 1.55 -3.06
CA TRP A 192 11.16 1.92 -2.92
C TRP A 192 10.20 0.74 -3.08
N LEU A 193 10.60 -0.33 -3.76
CA LEU A 193 9.71 -1.45 -4.07
C LEU A 193 9.15 -2.13 -2.81
N ASP A 194 9.97 -2.28 -1.76
CA ASP A 194 9.52 -2.90 -0.51
C ASP A 194 8.51 -2.01 0.21
N ASP A 195 8.71 -0.69 0.23
CA ASP A 195 7.74 0.28 0.76
C ASP A 195 6.47 0.34 -0.10
N ALA A 196 6.57 0.22 -1.42
CA ALA A 196 5.42 0.18 -2.33
C ALA A 196 4.59 -1.11 -2.14
N ARG A 197 5.25 -2.27 -1.99
CA ARG A 197 4.58 -3.54 -1.66
C ARG A 197 3.90 -3.45 -0.31
N ARG A 198 4.61 -2.90 0.69
CA ARG A 198 4.09 -2.73 2.04
C ARG A 198 2.91 -1.76 2.07
N TYR A 199 2.96 -0.66 1.33
CA TYR A 199 1.83 0.24 1.13
C TYR A 199 0.64 -0.52 0.50
N TYR A 200 0.86 -1.16 -0.66
CA TYR A 200 -0.18 -1.91 -1.34
C TYR A 200 -0.84 -2.93 -0.42
N THR A 201 -0.07 -3.79 0.22
CA THR A 201 -0.61 -4.94 0.98
C THR A 201 -1.43 -4.52 2.19
N ASN A 202 -1.03 -3.43 2.87
CA ASN A 202 -1.69 -2.99 4.10
C ASN A 202 -2.84 -2.01 3.85
N ILE A 203 -2.76 -1.19 2.79
CA ILE A 203 -3.76 -0.16 2.47
C ILE A 203 -4.78 -0.68 1.45
N VAL A 204 -4.32 -1.30 0.37
CA VAL A 204 -5.16 -1.70 -0.78
C VAL A 204 -5.42 -3.20 -0.83
N GLY A 205 -4.57 -4.03 -0.22
CA GLY A 205 -4.47 -5.48 -0.41
C GLY A 205 -5.77 -6.26 -0.26
N LYS A 206 -6.63 -5.86 0.68
CA LYS A 206 -7.97 -6.45 0.87
C LYS A 206 -8.84 -6.42 -0.39
N TYR A 207 -8.65 -5.42 -1.24
CA TYR A 207 -9.51 -5.07 -2.36
C TYR A 207 -8.96 -5.50 -3.73
N GLY A 208 -8.20 -6.59 -3.78
CA GLY A 208 -7.56 -7.07 -5.00
C GLY A 208 -8.52 -7.25 -6.19
N VAL A 209 -9.76 -7.70 -5.96
CA VAL A 209 -10.79 -7.84 -7.00
C VAL A 209 -11.16 -6.47 -7.61
N GLN A 210 -11.28 -5.45 -6.78
CA GLN A 210 -11.59 -4.09 -7.21
C GLN A 210 -10.39 -3.47 -7.96
N VAL A 211 -9.17 -3.72 -7.50
CA VAL A 211 -7.95 -3.33 -8.21
C VAL A 211 -7.89 -3.95 -9.61
N GLN A 212 -8.20 -5.26 -9.74
CA GLN A 212 -8.28 -5.93 -11.04
C GLN A 212 -9.32 -5.28 -11.98
N ALA A 213 -10.46 -4.84 -11.45
CA ALA A 213 -11.46 -4.13 -12.24
C ALA A 213 -10.94 -2.75 -12.71
N VAL A 214 -10.23 -2.03 -11.86
CA VAL A 214 -9.61 -0.73 -12.20
C VAL A 214 -8.49 -0.92 -13.22
N LEU A 215 -7.62 -1.92 -13.06
CA LEU A 215 -6.56 -2.22 -14.05
C LEU A 215 -7.13 -2.53 -15.44
N LYS A 216 -8.27 -3.24 -15.52
CA LYS A 216 -8.96 -3.48 -16.81
C LYS A 216 -9.46 -2.19 -17.45
N LYS A 217 -9.99 -1.24 -16.66
CA LYS A 217 -10.38 0.07 -17.19
C LYS A 217 -9.16 0.87 -17.64
N ALA A 218 -8.12 0.94 -16.80
CA ALA A 218 -6.88 1.66 -17.09
C ALA A 218 -6.20 1.15 -18.38
N ALA A 219 -6.27 -0.15 -18.65
CA ALA A 219 -5.72 -0.74 -19.88
C ALA A 219 -6.39 -0.25 -21.18
N THR A 220 -7.55 0.39 -21.10
CA THR A 220 -8.24 0.99 -22.26
C THR A 220 -7.83 2.45 -22.51
N LEU A 221 -7.07 3.04 -21.61
CA LEU A 221 -6.64 4.44 -21.68
C LEU A 221 -5.19 4.52 -22.19
N PRO A 222 -4.86 5.52 -23.02
CA PRO A 222 -3.49 5.75 -23.48
C PRO A 222 -2.66 6.44 -22.39
N ILE A 223 -2.37 5.73 -21.29
CA ILE A 223 -1.64 6.27 -20.14
C ILE A 223 -0.16 6.37 -20.47
N GLU A 224 0.39 7.58 -20.38
CA GLU A 224 1.82 7.88 -20.51
C GLU A 224 2.47 8.23 -19.16
N THR A 225 1.67 8.75 -18.22
CA THR A 225 2.12 9.14 -16.87
C THR A 225 1.11 8.67 -15.83
N ILE A 226 1.60 8.14 -14.71
CA ILE A 226 0.78 7.85 -13.52
C ILE A 226 1.25 8.77 -12.40
N ALA A 227 0.33 9.57 -11.89
CA ALA A 227 0.55 10.58 -10.85
C ALA A 227 -0.23 10.19 -9.57
N PRO A 228 0.35 9.39 -8.66
CA PRO A 228 -0.29 8.92 -7.45
C PRO A 228 -0.31 9.99 -6.35
N LEU A 229 -1.13 9.79 -5.33
CA LEU A 229 -1.19 10.68 -4.15
C LEU A 229 -0.03 10.46 -3.16
N HIS A 230 0.73 9.37 -3.29
CA HIS A 230 1.94 9.10 -2.51
C HIS A 230 3.08 8.59 -3.38
N GLY A 231 4.31 9.01 -3.04
CA GLY A 231 5.52 8.52 -3.69
C GLY A 231 5.80 9.13 -5.06
N PRO A 232 6.75 8.56 -5.82
CA PRO A 232 7.17 9.10 -7.11
C PRO A 232 6.13 8.98 -8.22
N VAL A 233 6.15 9.95 -9.14
CA VAL A 233 5.38 9.94 -10.39
C VAL A 233 6.04 9.01 -11.41
N TRP A 234 5.25 8.26 -12.15
CA TRP A 234 5.70 7.32 -13.15
C TRP A 234 5.49 7.86 -14.57
N ARG A 235 6.56 7.94 -15.36
CA ARG A 235 6.55 8.34 -16.78
C ARG A 235 7.35 7.39 -17.67
N LYS A 236 8.07 6.43 -17.10
CA LYS A 236 8.80 5.37 -17.80
C LYS A 236 8.58 4.04 -17.09
N ASN A 237 8.69 2.95 -17.82
CA ASN A 237 8.55 1.59 -17.29
C ASN A 237 7.22 1.33 -16.56
N LEU A 238 6.14 2.03 -16.96
CA LEU A 238 4.82 1.89 -16.34
C LEU A 238 4.38 0.42 -16.29
N GLY A 239 4.59 -0.32 -17.38
CA GLY A 239 4.22 -1.75 -17.48
C GLY A 239 4.88 -2.62 -16.41
N TRP A 240 6.10 -2.29 -15.96
CA TRP A 240 6.75 -3.02 -14.90
C TRP A 240 6.03 -2.83 -13.55
N PHE A 241 5.66 -1.60 -13.19
CA PHE A 241 4.98 -1.33 -11.93
C PHE A 241 3.51 -1.74 -11.94
N ILE A 242 2.82 -1.52 -13.08
CA ILE A 242 1.46 -2.06 -13.30
C ILE A 242 1.48 -3.59 -13.15
N GLY A 243 2.51 -4.27 -13.66
CA GLY A 243 2.70 -5.71 -13.49
C GLY A 243 2.86 -6.13 -12.02
N LYS A 244 3.49 -5.31 -11.18
CA LYS A 244 3.55 -5.55 -9.72
C LYS A 244 2.16 -5.45 -9.08
N TYR A 245 1.41 -4.41 -9.42
CA TYR A 245 0.02 -4.24 -8.96
C TYR A 245 -0.89 -5.39 -9.42
N ASP A 246 -0.71 -5.87 -10.65
CA ASP A 246 -1.44 -7.03 -11.16
C ASP A 246 -1.15 -8.30 -10.36
N LEU A 247 0.13 -8.61 -10.08
CA LEU A 247 0.52 -9.73 -9.23
C LEU A 247 -0.04 -9.60 -7.81
N TRP A 248 0.15 -8.44 -7.18
CA TRP A 248 -0.29 -8.23 -5.80
C TRP A 248 -1.80 -8.33 -5.65
N SER A 249 -2.57 -7.78 -6.60
CA SER A 249 -4.03 -7.79 -6.56
C SER A 249 -4.66 -9.16 -6.86
N ARG A 250 -3.92 -10.05 -7.52
CA ARG A 250 -4.28 -11.47 -7.65
C ARG A 250 -3.73 -12.32 -6.52
N CYS A 251 -3.06 -11.70 -5.54
CA CYS A 251 -2.35 -12.38 -4.47
C CYS A 251 -1.34 -13.42 -4.99
N GLU A 252 -0.74 -13.19 -6.17
CA GLU A 252 0.32 -14.03 -6.70
C GLU A 252 1.67 -13.63 -6.09
N PRO A 253 2.52 -14.59 -5.69
CA PRO A 253 3.81 -14.27 -5.10
C PRO A 253 4.73 -13.61 -6.14
N GLU A 254 5.50 -12.61 -5.71
CA GLU A 254 6.50 -12.01 -6.59
C GLU A 254 7.66 -12.94 -6.90
N GLU A 255 7.99 -13.81 -5.96
CA GLU A 255 9.13 -14.69 -6.03
C GLU A 255 8.78 -16.11 -5.56
N LYS A 256 9.33 -17.09 -6.24
CA LYS A 256 9.43 -18.45 -5.68
C LYS A 256 10.50 -18.42 -4.60
N ALA A 257 10.11 -18.05 -3.41
CA ALA A 257 10.97 -17.85 -2.24
C ALA A 257 10.27 -18.31 -0.97
N VAL A 258 11.03 -18.53 0.07
CA VAL A 258 10.53 -18.84 1.42
C VAL A 258 10.77 -17.65 2.33
N VAL A 259 9.75 -17.26 3.08
CA VAL A 259 9.93 -16.38 4.22
C VAL A 259 9.75 -17.19 5.51
N VAL A 260 10.71 -17.08 6.43
CA VAL A 260 10.65 -17.66 7.76
C VAL A 260 10.33 -16.54 8.75
N LEU A 261 9.12 -16.58 9.29
CA LEU A 261 8.63 -15.63 10.27
C LEU A 261 8.57 -16.32 11.63
N TYR A 262 9.33 -15.85 12.60
CA TYR A 262 9.35 -16.50 13.91
C TYR A 262 9.09 -15.54 15.06
N GLY A 263 8.44 -16.05 16.11
CA GLY A 263 8.40 -15.42 17.42
C GLY A 263 9.13 -16.27 18.44
N SER A 264 9.98 -15.66 19.26
CA SER A 264 10.77 -16.40 20.25
C SER A 264 10.98 -15.61 21.53
N MET A 265 10.63 -16.18 22.71
CA MET A 265 10.80 -15.51 23.98
C MET A 265 12.26 -15.54 24.48
N TYR A 266 12.92 -16.70 24.38
CA TYR A 266 14.24 -16.95 24.95
C TYR A 266 15.23 -17.55 23.95
N GLY A 267 14.99 -17.39 22.64
CA GLY A 267 15.90 -17.84 21.56
C GLY A 267 15.75 -19.30 21.12
N ASN A 268 15.01 -20.16 21.83
CA ASN A 268 14.92 -21.56 21.44
C ASN A 268 14.10 -21.80 20.16
N THR A 269 12.98 -21.09 19.98
CA THR A 269 12.21 -21.13 18.74
C THR A 269 12.98 -20.46 17.60
N ALA A 270 13.69 -19.37 17.86
CA ALA A 270 14.60 -18.73 16.91
C ALA A 270 15.68 -19.71 16.41
N SER A 271 16.29 -20.49 17.32
CA SER A 271 17.28 -21.50 16.94
C SER A 271 16.69 -22.55 15.95
N ALA A 272 15.47 -23.01 16.20
CA ALA A 272 14.81 -23.96 15.32
C ALA A 272 14.45 -23.35 13.95
N ALA A 273 13.94 -22.10 13.95
CA ALA A 273 13.62 -21.36 12.74
C ALA A 273 14.86 -21.13 11.86
N ASN A 274 15.96 -20.70 12.46
CA ASN A 274 17.23 -20.48 11.74
C ASN A 274 17.84 -21.80 11.25
N ALA A 275 17.76 -22.90 12.02
CA ALA A 275 18.21 -24.22 11.57
C ALA A 275 17.41 -24.71 10.37
N LEU A 276 16.09 -24.53 10.38
CA LEU A 276 15.22 -24.85 9.24
C LEU A 276 15.56 -23.99 8.03
N ALA A 277 15.71 -22.67 8.23
CA ALA A 277 16.09 -21.75 7.17
C ALA A 277 17.40 -22.14 6.47
N ALA A 278 18.41 -22.52 7.25
CA ALA A 278 19.69 -23.00 6.71
C ALA A 278 19.54 -24.27 5.88
N LYS A 279 18.72 -25.23 6.35
CA LYS A 279 18.45 -26.49 5.61
C LYS A 279 17.63 -26.24 4.32
N VAL A 280 16.71 -25.29 4.33
CA VAL A 280 15.96 -24.86 3.12
C VAL A 280 16.90 -24.18 2.13
N ALA A 281 17.74 -23.25 2.59
CA ALA A 281 18.72 -22.56 1.75
C ALA A 281 19.74 -23.52 1.12
N ALA A 282 20.14 -24.58 1.84
CA ALA A 282 21.02 -25.62 1.31
C ALA A 282 20.40 -26.44 0.14
N LYS A 283 19.12 -26.21 -0.19
CA LYS A 283 18.41 -26.83 -1.33
C LYS A 283 18.20 -25.80 -2.48
N ASP A 284 19.07 -24.78 -2.57
CA ASP A 284 19.04 -23.72 -3.59
C ASP A 284 17.72 -22.90 -3.60
N VAL A 285 17.05 -22.80 -2.46
CA VAL A 285 15.85 -21.99 -2.27
C VAL A 285 16.22 -20.63 -1.66
N LYS A 286 15.71 -19.54 -2.23
CA LYS A 286 15.84 -18.21 -1.61
C LYS A 286 15.07 -18.17 -0.30
N VAL A 287 15.72 -17.71 0.78
CA VAL A 287 15.11 -17.63 2.11
C VAL A 287 15.35 -16.24 2.70
N ALA A 288 14.28 -15.65 3.23
CA ALA A 288 14.36 -14.50 4.14
C ALA A 288 13.94 -14.95 5.54
N VAL A 289 14.50 -14.33 6.58
CA VAL A 289 14.22 -14.69 7.98
C VAL A 289 13.95 -13.44 8.79
N HIS A 290 12.82 -13.39 9.50
CA HIS A 290 12.44 -12.23 10.31
C HIS A 290 11.92 -12.65 11.68
N ASP A 291 12.32 -11.88 12.70
CA ASP A 291 11.77 -11.98 14.04
C ASP A 291 10.52 -11.09 14.15
N LEU A 292 9.36 -11.68 14.34
CA LEU A 292 8.08 -11.00 14.51
C LEU A 292 8.01 -10.10 15.76
N SER A 293 8.98 -10.23 16.66
CA SER A 293 9.12 -9.32 17.82
C SER A 293 9.95 -8.07 17.51
N CYS A 294 10.61 -8.04 16.34
CA CYS A 294 11.53 -6.97 15.93
C CYS A 294 11.06 -6.20 14.73
N ILE A 295 10.42 -6.85 13.76
CA ILE A 295 9.83 -6.17 12.61
C ILE A 295 8.41 -5.71 12.91
N ASP A 296 7.96 -4.68 12.21
CA ASP A 296 6.55 -4.30 12.24
C ASP A 296 5.68 -5.33 11.52
N ASN A 297 4.45 -5.53 12.01
CA ASN A 297 3.55 -6.52 11.44
C ASN A 297 3.23 -6.24 9.95
N SER A 298 3.18 -4.96 9.55
CA SER A 298 2.99 -4.57 8.15
C SER A 298 4.12 -5.01 7.23
N GLU A 299 5.35 -5.09 7.72
CA GLU A 299 6.50 -5.64 6.98
C GLU A 299 6.35 -7.15 6.82
N ALA A 300 5.96 -7.85 7.89
CA ALA A 300 5.70 -9.30 7.84
C ALA A 300 4.58 -9.65 6.86
N VAL A 301 3.51 -8.85 6.82
CA VAL A 301 2.43 -8.95 5.82
C VAL A 301 2.98 -8.80 4.40
N ALA A 302 3.77 -7.76 4.13
CA ALA A 302 4.37 -7.54 2.81
C ALA A 302 5.27 -8.70 2.36
N GLU A 303 6.04 -9.29 3.29
CA GLU A 303 6.85 -10.49 3.03
C GLU A 303 5.99 -11.72 2.69
N CYS A 304 4.82 -11.88 3.31
CA CYS A 304 3.86 -12.92 2.96
C CYS A 304 3.27 -12.76 1.55
N TRP A 305 3.17 -11.53 1.03
CA TRP A 305 2.80 -11.28 -0.37
C TRP A 305 3.95 -11.57 -1.33
N ARG A 306 5.19 -11.24 -0.93
CA ARG A 306 6.39 -11.45 -1.76
C ARG A 306 6.68 -12.93 -1.99
N ALA A 307 6.66 -13.74 -0.93
CA ALA A 307 7.09 -15.14 -0.96
C ALA A 307 5.95 -16.12 -1.30
N SER A 308 6.28 -17.20 -1.99
CA SER A 308 5.33 -18.28 -2.29
C SER A 308 5.07 -19.21 -1.11
N THR A 309 6.05 -19.37 -0.22
CA THR A 309 5.95 -20.26 0.94
C THR A 309 6.36 -19.54 2.22
N ILE A 310 5.55 -19.73 3.25
CA ILE A 310 5.68 -19.08 4.56
C ILE A 310 5.98 -20.15 5.60
N VAL A 311 7.13 -20.07 6.27
CA VAL A 311 7.41 -20.84 7.49
C VAL A 311 7.02 -19.98 8.68
N LEU A 312 6.06 -20.44 9.48
CA LEU A 312 5.65 -19.75 10.70
C LEU A 312 6.11 -20.54 11.91
N ALA A 313 6.97 -19.93 12.73
CA ALA A 313 7.55 -20.54 13.90
C ALA A 313 7.14 -19.80 15.17
N ALA A 314 6.42 -20.46 16.09
CA ALA A 314 5.97 -19.80 17.32
C ALA A 314 5.89 -20.77 18.50
N PRO A 315 6.21 -20.32 19.72
CA PRO A 315 5.95 -21.11 20.93
C PRO A 315 4.48 -21.08 21.31
N THR A 316 4.07 -22.07 22.06
CA THR A 316 2.80 -22.04 22.79
C THR A 316 2.92 -21.06 23.97
N TYR A 317 2.02 -20.12 24.03
CA TYR A 317 1.98 -19.08 25.06
C TYR A 317 0.59 -18.96 25.69
N ASN A 318 0.48 -19.12 27.00
CA ASN A 318 -0.80 -19.12 27.72
C ASN A 318 -1.85 -20.09 27.13
N GLY A 319 -1.41 -21.26 26.66
CA GLY A 319 -2.28 -22.23 25.95
C GLY A 319 -2.70 -21.80 24.54
N GLY A 320 -2.20 -20.68 24.04
CA GLY A 320 -2.49 -20.09 22.73
C GLY A 320 -1.24 -19.99 21.84
N ILE A 321 -1.39 -19.24 20.76
CA ILE A 321 -0.29 -18.84 19.87
C ILE A 321 0.45 -17.64 20.51
N TYR A 322 1.75 -17.57 20.38
CA TYR A 322 2.53 -16.39 20.78
C TYR A 322 2.06 -15.14 20.03
N LEU A 323 1.83 -14.04 20.76
CA LEU A 323 1.05 -12.90 20.28
C LEU A 323 1.52 -12.31 18.93
N PRO A 324 2.82 -12.10 18.66
CA PRO A 324 3.24 -11.58 17.36
C PRO A 324 2.79 -12.45 16.19
N ALA A 325 2.87 -13.78 16.32
CA ALA A 325 2.40 -14.71 15.29
C ALA A 325 0.87 -14.76 15.20
N ALA A 326 0.17 -14.61 16.32
CA ALA A 326 -1.29 -14.54 16.34
C ALA A 326 -1.80 -13.28 15.63
N ASN A 327 -1.18 -12.12 15.90
CA ASN A 327 -1.52 -10.85 15.26
C ASN A 327 -1.30 -10.91 13.74
N LEU A 328 -0.16 -11.47 13.31
CA LEU A 328 0.10 -11.65 11.88
C LEU A 328 -1.01 -12.47 11.20
N LEU A 329 -1.42 -13.60 11.80
CA LEU A 329 -2.48 -14.43 11.22
C LEU A 329 -3.84 -13.72 11.15
N GLU A 330 -4.15 -12.85 12.12
CA GLU A 330 -5.38 -12.03 12.06
C GLU A 330 -5.30 -11.00 10.92
N ASP A 331 -4.16 -10.33 10.75
CA ASP A 331 -3.99 -9.36 9.67
C ASP A 331 -3.99 -10.01 8.29
N LEU A 332 -3.32 -11.16 8.13
CA LEU A 332 -3.37 -11.92 6.86
C LEU A 332 -4.80 -12.29 6.48
N LYS A 333 -5.64 -12.64 7.47
CA LYS A 333 -7.07 -12.90 7.27
C LYS A 333 -7.83 -11.61 6.91
N ALA A 334 -7.63 -10.54 7.65
CA ALA A 334 -8.31 -9.26 7.43
C ALA A 334 -8.01 -8.68 6.03
N LEU A 335 -6.77 -8.84 5.57
CA LEU A 335 -6.27 -8.39 4.27
C LEU A 335 -6.52 -9.40 3.13
N ASN A 336 -7.16 -10.55 3.44
CA ASN A 336 -7.55 -11.55 2.46
C ASN A 336 -6.36 -12.21 1.73
N LEU A 337 -5.24 -12.48 2.45
CA LEU A 337 -4.17 -13.33 1.90
C LEU A 337 -4.74 -14.69 1.50
N HIS A 338 -4.36 -15.17 0.32
CA HIS A 338 -4.80 -16.49 -0.18
C HIS A 338 -3.74 -17.14 -1.06
N ASP A 339 -3.95 -18.41 -1.44
CA ASP A 339 -3.08 -19.15 -2.36
C ASP A 339 -1.61 -19.18 -1.90
N ARG A 340 -1.37 -19.57 -0.63
CA ARG A 340 -0.01 -19.69 -0.05
C ARG A 340 0.19 -21.06 0.58
N THR A 341 1.44 -21.51 0.56
CA THR A 341 1.89 -22.70 1.29
C THR A 341 2.52 -22.31 2.62
N PHE A 342 2.14 -23.01 3.69
CA PHE A 342 2.67 -22.80 5.03
C PHE A 342 3.39 -24.05 5.54
N ALA A 343 4.53 -23.86 6.21
CA ALA A 343 5.18 -24.86 7.04
C ALA A 343 5.24 -24.37 8.49
N LEU A 344 5.11 -25.26 9.46
CA LEU A 344 4.97 -24.88 10.86
C LEU A 344 6.10 -25.42 11.73
N VAL A 345 6.60 -24.55 12.60
CA VAL A 345 7.51 -24.90 13.70
C VAL A 345 6.86 -24.52 15.02
N GLU A 346 6.67 -25.46 15.91
CA GLU A 346 6.13 -25.21 17.25
C GLU A 346 7.15 -25.44 18.34
N ASN A 347 7.00 -24.74 19.46
CA ASN A 347 7.75 -24.99 20.67
C ASN A 347 6.84 -24.96 21.89
N GLY A 348 7.08 -25.90 22.83
CA GLY A 348 6.34 -25.95 24.10
C GLY A 348 6.90 -26.99 25.01
N SER A 349 7.38 -26.63 26.21
CA SER A 349 8.06 -27.53 27.11
C SER A 349 7.16 -28.70 27.60
N TRP A 350 5.92 -28.40 27.96
CA TRP A 350 4.99 -29.41 28.54
C TRP A 350 3.75 -29.67 27.67
N ALA A 351 3.30 -28.69 26.85
CA ALA A 351 2.11 -28.80 26.03
C ALA A 351 2.25 -27.99 24.73
N PRO A 352 3.04 -28.45 23.75
CA PRO A 352 3.13 -27.77 22.45
C PRO A 352 1.79 -27.89 21.74
N MET A 353 1.17 -26.72 21.45
CA MET A 353 -0.13 -26.61 20.79
C MET A 353 -0.15 -25.56 19.69
N SER A 354 0.89 -24.72 19.59
CA SER A 354 0.87 -23.59 18.68
C SER A 354 0.71 -23.98 17.21
N ALA A 355 1.33 -25.09 16.76
CA ALA A 355 1.17 -25.55 15.38
C ALA A 355 -0.28 -25.94 15.06
N LYS A 356 -0.97 -26.63 15.96
CA LYS A 356 -2.38 -26.97 15.78
C LYS A 356 -3.26 -25.71 15.69
N LEU A 357 -2.98 -24.72 16.53
CA LEU A 357 -3.74 -23.48 16.57
C LEU A 357 -3.44 -22.59 15.35
N MET A 358 -2.17 -22.51 14.94
CA MET A 358 -1.77 -21.82 13.71
C MET A 358 -2.41 -22.46 12.48
N ALA A 359 -2.35 -23.79 12.36
CA ALA A 359 -2.98 -24.53 11.27
C ALA A 359 -4.49 -24.28 11.17
N ALA A 360 -5.19 -24.20 12.32
CA ALA A 360 -6.62 -23.87 12.35
C ALA A 360 -6.91 -22.48 11.79
N LYS A 361 -6.10 -21.47 12.17
CA LYS A 361 -6.24 -20.09 11.64
C LYS A 361 -5.87 -19.99 10.14
N ILE A 362 -4.83 -20.69 9.71
CA ILE A 362 -4.44 -20.75 8.29
C ILE A 362 -5.53 -21.44 7.46
N GLY A 363 -6.20 -22.44 8.01
CA GLY A 363 -7.35 -23.11 7.37
C GLY A 363 -8.55 -22.21 7.11
N GLU A 364 -8.61 -21.00 7.72
CA GLU A 364 -9.61 -19.98 7.43
C GLU A 364 -9.22 -19.11 6.21
N LEU A 365 -7.96 -19.16 5.77
CA LEU A 365 -7.47 -18.43 4.59
C LEU A 365 -7.77 -19.24 3.33
N LYS A 366 -8.30 -18.57 2.32
CA LYS A 366 -8.71 -19.21 1.08
C LYS A 366 -7.53 -19.86 0.36
N ASN A 367 -7.66 -21.15 0.00
CA ASN A 367 -6.68 -21.91 -0.77
C ASN A 367 -5.27 -21.94 -0.15
N CYS A 368 -5.13 -21.68 1.16
CA CYS A 368 -3.86 -21.82 1.83
C CYS A 368 -3.66 -23.29 2.26
N ILE A 369 -2.44 -23.79 2.09
CA ILE A 369 -2.06 -25.18 2.37
C ILE A 369 -1.08 -25.19 3.53
N VAL A 370 -1.30 -26.05 4.52
CA VAL A 370 -0.32 -26.32 5.56
C VAL A 370 0.34 -27.66 5.24
N LEU A 371 1.66 -27.67 5.13
CA LEU A 371 2.42 -28.89 4.90
C LEU A 371 2.32 -29.84 6.11
N ASP A 372 2.21 -31.14 5.86
CA ASP A 372 2.14 -32.16 6.92
C ASP A 372 3.43 -32.23 7.74
N ALA A 373 4.58 -32.00 7.08
CA ALA A 373 5.87 -31.96 7.73
C ALA A 373 6.01 -30.74 8.63
N LYS A 374 5.99 -30.95 9.94
CA LYS A 374 6.16 -29.91 10.96
C LYS A 374 7.34 -30.23 11.87
N VAL A 375 7.87 -29.23 12.55
CA VAL A 375 8.92 -29.38 13.56
C VAL A 375 8.35 -29.11 14.94
N THR A 376 8.46 -30.05 15.87
CA THR A 376 8.04 -29.89 17.26
C THR A 376 9.24 -29.83 18.18
N VAL A 377 9.49 -28.66 18.79
CA VAL A 377 10.56 -28.45 19.77
C VAL A 377 9.95 -28.47 21.18
N ARG A 378 10.62 -29.17 22.10
CA ARG A 378 10.25 -29.18 23.52
C ARG A 378 11.30 -28.48 24.36
N GLY A 379 11.16 -27.13 24.41
CA GLY A 379 12.14 -26.28 25.04
C GLY A 379 13.34 -26.01 24.13
N ARG A 380 14.41 -26.74 24.25
CA ARG A 380 15.65 -26.54 23.46
C ARG A 380 15.67 -27.43 22.20
N LEU A 381 16.15 -26.89 21.09
CA LEU A 381 16.48 -27.68 19.90
C LEU A 381 17.64 -28.67 20.22
N THR A 382 17.49 -29.89 19.84
CA THR A 382 18.50 -30.94 20.04
C THR A 382 18.67 -31.74 18.76
N ALA A 383 19.65 -32.64 18.70
CA ALA A 383 19.89 -33.51 17.57
C ALA A 383 18.69 -34.46 17.25
N THR A 384 17.77 -34.65 18.18
CA THR A 384 16.56 -35.48 17.96
C THR A 384 15.58 -34.84 16.97
N GLN A 385 15.60 -33.52 16.77
CA GLN A 385 14.77 -32.82 15.79
C GLN A 385 15.44 -32.73 14.41
N ASP A 386 16.65 -33.22 14.21
CA ASP A 386 17.34 -33.05 12.92
C ASP A 386 16.60 -33.74 11.76
N ALA A 387 16.02 -34.88 11.99
CA ALA A 387 15.21 -35.59 10.99
C ALA A 387 13.90 -34.86 10.66
N GLU A 388 13.23 -34.24 11.66
CA GLU A 388 12.04 -33.41 11.46
C GLU A 388 12.38 -32.14 10.66
N LEU A 389 13.50 -31.50 11.01
CA LEU A 389 14.00 -30.30 10.28
C LEU A 389 14.31 -30.65 8.83
N GLU A 390 14.97 -31.76 8.56
CA GLU A 390 15.30 -32.20 7.20
C GLU A 390 14.05 -32.53 6.39
N ALA A 391 13.11 -33.29 6.99
CA ALA A 391 11.84 -33.61 6.34
C ALA A 391 11.03 -32.34 6.04
N CYS A 392 10.97 -31.38 6.98
CA CYS A 392 10.28 -30.10 6.77
C CYS A 392 10.96 -29.27 5.68
N ALA A 393 12.29 -29.18 5.68
CA ALA A 393 13.05 -28.46 4.64
C ALA A 393 12.84 -29.07 3.26
N ALA A 394 12.80 -30.40 3.17
CA ALA A 394 12.53 -31.11 1.92
C ALA A 394 11.10 -30.84 1.42
N ALA A 395 10.11 -30.89 2.31
CA ALA A 395 8.73 -30.59 1.97
C ALA A 395 8.54 -29.11 1.51
N VAL A 396 9.19 -28.16 2.18
CA VAL A 396 9.22 -26.74 1.78
C VAL A 396 9.84 -26.60 0.40
N ALA A 397 11.00 -27.17 0.15
CA ALA A 397 11.65 -27.10 -1.16
C ALA A 397 10.81 -27.75 -2.28
N ALA A 398 10.13 -28.85 -2.00
CA ALA A 398 9.26 -29.53 -2.95
C ALA A 398 7.96 -28.76 -3.26
N SER A 399 7.55 -27.82 -2.41
CA SER A 399 6.36 -26.97 -2.60
C SER A 399 6.60 -25.75 -3.47
N MET A 400 7.83 -25.52 -3.89
CA MET A 400 8.26 -24.36 -4.70
C MET A 400 7.95 -24.58 -6.22
#